data_19eb905611232437104bb3073cc6d58f
#
_entry.id   19eb905611232437104bb3073cc6d58f
#
_cell.length_a   1.000
_cell.length_b   1.000
_cell.length_c   1.000
_cell.angle_alpha   90.00
_cell.angle_beta   90.00
_cell.angle_gamma   90.00
#
_symmetry.space_group_name_H-M   'P 1'
#
loop_
_entity.id
_entity.type
_entity.pdbx_description
1 polymer ?
#
loop_
_entity_poly.entity_id
_entity_poly.type
_entity_poly.pdbx_seq_one_letter_code
_entity_poly.pdbx_strand_id
1 'polypeptide(L)'
;MTNDNKCLAHTKWNCKYHIVFAPKYRRKVFLGEKRAAIGKILRQLCEWKGIEIHEAEICPDHVHMLVSIPPKVSVSGFMGYLKGKSSLMIYEQFGNLKYKYRGREFWCRGYYVDTVGKNKQKIAEYIRRQLDEDKLGEQLTMFGKDDDPFKGGR
;
A
#
# COMPACT_ATOMS: atom_id res chain seq x y z
N MET A 1 12.24 25.69 -1.46
CA MET A 1 11.59 24.96 -0.34
C MET A 1 10.20 24.54 -0.77
N THR A 2 10.01 23.27 -0.94
CA THR A 2 8.67 22.75 -1.14
C THR A 2 7.93 22.83 0.19
N ASN A 3 6.86 23.60 0.21
CA ASN A 3 5.99 23.65 1.36
C ASN A 3 5.17 22.36 1.38
N ASP A 4 5.60 21.41 2.19
CA ASP A 4 4.93 20.10 2.32
C ASP A 4 3.58 20.17 3.04
N ASN A 5 3.22 21.34 3.56
CA ASN A 5 1.96 21.50 4.26
C ASN A 5 0.80 21.60 3.28
N LYS A 6 -0.23 20.85 3.54
CA LYS A 6 -1.49 20.89 2.80
C LYS A 6 -2.48 21.80 3.51
N CYS A 7 -3.43 22.32 2.75
CA CYS A 7 -4.49 23.14 3.29
C CYS A 7 -5.85 22.48 3.05
N LEU A 8 -6.67 22.46 4.09
CA LEU A 8 -8.07 22.08 4.03
C LEU A 8 -8.87 23.15 4.76
N ALA A 9 -9.64 23.95 3.99
CA ALA A 9 -10.31 25.12 4.54
C ALA A 9 -9.32 26.01 5.33
N HIS A 10 -9.44 26.11 6.65
CA HIS A 10 -8.56 26.89 7.51
C HIS A 10 -7.47 26.06 8.20
N THR A 11 -7.34 24.79 7.85
CA THR A 11 -6.44 23.83 8.51
C THR A 11 -5.25 23.51 7.59
N LYS A 12 -4.04 23.71 8.10
CA LYS A 12 -2.82 23.18 7.46
C LYS A 12 -2.51 21.82 8.04
N TRP A 13 -2.06 20.90 7.20
CA TRP A 13 -1.79 19.55 7.62
C TRP A 13 -0.63 18.91 6.86
N ASN A 14 0.02 17.96 7.51
CA ASN A 14 1.07 17.13 6.94
C ASN A 14 0.99 15.75 7.58
N CYS A 15 0.19 14.90 6.96
CA CYS A 15 -0.11 13.56 7.49
C CYS A 15 0.33 12.52 6.48
N LYS A 16 1.57 12.06 6.64
CA LYS A 16 2.17 11.04 5.77
C LYS A 16 2.26 9.72 6.48
N TYR A 17 1.99 8.67 5.73
CA TYR A 17 1.99 7.30 6.24
C TYR A 17 2.76 6.38 5.30
N HIS A 18 3.53 5.48 5.89
CA HIS A 18 4.07 4.32 5.19
C HIS A 18 3.11 3.17 5.43
N ILE A 19 2.55 2.62 4.37
CA ILE A 19 1.57 1.55 4.44
C ILE A 19 2.08 0.35 3.66
N VAL A 20 1.95 -0.85 4.25
CA VAL A 20 2.33 -2.09 3.59
C VAL A 20 1.16 -3.06 3.68
N PHE A 21 0.82 -3.68 2.56
CA PHE A 21 -0.26 -4.66 2.49
C PHE A 21 0.04 -5.71 1.43
N ALA A 22 -0.62 -6.86 1.54
CA ALA A 22 -0.29 -8.03 0.73
C ALA A 22 -1.54 -8.77 0.25
N PRO A 23 -1.41 -9.48 -0.88
CA PRO A 23 -2.44 -10.41 -1.31
C PRO A 23 -2.60 -11.54 -0.30
N LYS A 24 -3.77 -12.13 -0.28
CA LYS A 24 -4.12 -13.26 0.59
C LYS A 24 -3.10 -14.39 0.41
N TYR A 25 -2.60 -14.91 1.54
CA TYR A 25 -1.54 -15.91 1.59
C TYR A 25 -0.18 -15.43 1.05
N ARG A 26 0.00 -14.13 0.87
CA ARG A 26 1.21 -13.52 0.28
C ARG A 26 1.63 -14.20 -1.03
N ARG A 27 0.67 -14.51 -1.86
CA ARG A 27 0.93 -15.12 -3.17
C ARG A 27 1.67 -14.14 -4.06
N LYS A 28 2.65 -14.64 -4.80
CA LYS A 28 3.45 -13.84 -5.76
C LYS A 28 2.64 -13.61 -7.02
N VAL A 29 1.70 -12.67 -6.97
CA VAL A 29 0.81 -12.35 -8.11
C VAL A 29 1.21 -11.11 -8.87
N PHE A 30 2.03 -10.24 -8.27
CA PHE A 30 2.42 -8.96 -8.87
C PHE A 30 3.64 -9.13 -9.76
N LEU A 31 3.46 -9.82 -10.88
CA LEU A 31 4.51 -10.08 -11.85
C LEU A 31 4.09 -9.59 -13.24
N GLY A 32 5.04 -9.04 -13.98
CA GLY A 32 4.86 -8.63 -15.36
C GLY A 32 3.66 -7.69 -15.56
N GLU A 33 2.76 -8.10 -16.42
CA GLU A 33 1.56 -7.35 -16.80
C GLU A 33 0.63 -7.06 -15.61
N LYS A 34 0.47 -8.02 -14.71
CA LYS A 34 -0.36 -7.85 -13.52
C LYS A 34 0.18 -6.78 -12.59
N ARG A 35 1.50 -6.74 -12.42
CA ARG A 35 2.15 -5.72 -11.59
C ARG A 35 1.82 -4.31 -12.10
N ALA A 36 1.98 -4.08 -13.39
CA ALA A 36 1.70 -2.78 -14.01
C ALA A 36 0.22 -2.41 -13.90
N ALA A 37 -0.67 -3.35 -14.20
CA ALA A 37 -2.12 -3.13 -14.16
C ALA A 37 -2.61 -2.84 -12.75
N ILE A 38 -2.16 -3.58 -11.76
CA ILE A 38 -2.55 -3.39 -10.35
C ILE A 38 -2.01 -2.06 -9.84
N GLY A 39 -0.79 -1.70 -10.23
CA GLY A 39 -0.22 -0.39 -9.92
C GLY A 39 -1.09 0.77 -10.43
N LYS A 40 -1.60 0.66 -11.64
CA LYS A 40 -2.51 1.65 -12.23
C LYS A 40 -3.84 1.72 -11.48
N ILE A 41 -4.39 0.57 -11.09
CA ILE A 41 -5.63 0.49 -10.32
C ILE A 41 -5.48 1.21 -8.99
N LEU A 42 -4.41 0.91 -8.25
CA LEU A 42 -4.16 1.54 -6.94
C LEU A 42 -3.96 3.05 -7.07
N ARG A 43 -3.22 3.49 -8.06
CA ARG A 43 -3.01 4.92 -8.34
C ARG A 43 -4.32 5.62 -8.66
N GLN A 44 -5.14 5.04 -9.51
CA GLN A 44 -6.43 5.59 -9.90
C GLN A 44 -7.36 5.75 -8.69
N LEU A 45 -7.40 4.74 -7.83
CA LEU A 45 -8.23 4.77 -6.62
C LEU A 45 -7.76 5.85 -5.64
N CYS A 46 -6.46 6.03 -5.50
CA CYS A 46 -5.90 7.10 -4.67
C CYS A 46 -6.26 8.48 -5.23
N GLU A 47 -6.16 8.68 -6.55
CA GLU A 47 -6.54 9.93 -7.20
C GLU A 47 -8.02 10.25 -6.96
N TRP A 48 -8.91 9.28 -7.13
CA TRP A 48 -10.34 9.47 -6.90
C TRP A 48 -10.68 9.83 -5.45
N LYS A 49 -9.87 9.38 -4.51
CA LYS A 49 -10.06 9.66 -3.09
C LYS A 49 -9.30 10.90 -2.60
N GLY A 50 -8.53 11.55 -3.48
CA GLY A 50 -7.72 12.70 -3.11
C GLY A 50 -6.52 12.36 -2.24
N ILE A 51 -6.01 11.14 -2.35
CA ILE A 51 -4.82 10.68 -1.65
C ILE A 51 -3.60 10.85 -2.53
N GLU A 52 -2.62 11.62 -2.06
CA GLU A 52 -1.36 11.81 -2.79
C GLU A 52 -0.40 10.66 -2.50
N ILE A 53 0.12 10.05 -3.56
CA ILE A 53 1.17 9.03 -3.47
C ILE A 53 2.51 9.72 -3.69
N HIS A 54 3.39 9.65 -2.71
CA HIS A 54 4.76 10.20 -2.79
C HIS A 54 5.73 9.17 -3.36
N GLU A 55 5.58 7.93 -2.95
CA GLU A 55 6.38 6.80 -3.39
C GLU A 55 5.52 5.53 -3.30
N ALA A 56 5.68 4.62 -4.24
CA ALA A 56 5.02 3.33 -4.20
C ALA A 56 5.88 2.29 -4.90
N GLU A 57 5.94 1.11 -4.32
CA GLU A 57 6.61 -0.03 -4.92
C GLU A 57 5.73 -1.27 -4.81
N ILE A 58 5.64 -2.00 -5.89
CA ILE A 58 4.92 -3.25 -5.94
C ILE A 58 5.93 -4.38 -6.04
N CYS A 59 6.09 -5.10 -4.95
CA CYS A 59 6.91 -6.31 -4.89
C CYS A 59 6.07 -7.52 -5.32
N PRO A 60 6.68 -8.66 -5.64
CA PRO A 60 5.91 -9.81 -6.12
C PRO A 60 4.76 -10.24 -5.20
N ASP A 61 4.88 -10.08 -3.89
CA ASP A 61 3.95 -10.56 -2.88
C ASP A 61 3.44 -9.50 -1.90
N HIS A 62 3.76 -8.23 -2.11
CA HIS A 62 3.30 -7.13 -1.25
C HIS A 62 3.45 -5.77 -1.93
N VAL A 63 2.83 -4.77 -1.33
CA VAL A 63 2.86 -3.38 -1.79
C VAL A 63 3.33 -2.47 -0.66
N HIS A 64 4.27 -1.59 -0.96
CA HIS A 64 4.69 -0.48 -0.11
C HIS A 64 4.15 0.83 -0.70
N MET A 65 3.58 1.68 0.13
CA MET A 65 3.11 3.01 -0.29
C MET A 65 3.48 4.07 0.74
N LEU A 66 3.99 5.18 0.27
CA LEU A 66 4.12 6.40 1.07
C LEU A 66 3.07 7.38 0.58
N VAL A 67 2.10 7.70 1.42
CA VAL A 67 0.93 8.49 1.04
C VAL A 67 0.66 9.63 2.02
N SER A 68 0.02 10.69 1.53
CA SER A 68 -0.58 11.73 2.36
C SER A 68 -2.07 11.52 2.44
N ILE A 69 -2.58 11.37 3.66
CA ILE A 69 -4.01 11.16 3.92
C ILE A 69 -4.53 12.39 4.68
N PRO A 70 -5.54 13.10 4.16
CA PRO A 70 -6.07 14.29 4.85
C PRO A 70 -6.73 13.93 6.18
N PRO A 71 -6.75 14.87 7.15
CA PRO A 71 -7.29 14.62 8.49
C PRO A 71 -8.75 14.14 8.52
N LYS A 72 -9.53 14.50 7.53
CA LYS A 72 -10.94 14.10 7.40
C LYS A 72 -11.12 12.62 7.02
N VAL A 73 -10.03 11.94 6.62
CA VAL A 73 -10.07 10.54 6.17
C VAL A 73 -9.28 9.70 7.16
N SER A 74 -9.90 8.67 7.70
CA SER A 74 -9.17 7.72 8.55
C SER A 74 -8.34 6.77 7.69
N VAL A 75 -7.22 6.31 8.24
CA VAL A 75 -6.37 5.30 7.58
C VAL A 75 -7.18 4.03 7.32
N SER A 76 -7.95 3.56 8.30
CA SER A 76 -8.78 2.36 8.16
C SER A 76 -9.86 2.53 7.08
N GLY A 77 -10.50 3.69 7.02
CA GLY A 77 -11.49 3.99 5.99
C GLY A 77 -10.87 3.99 4.60
N PHE A 78 -9.70 4.61 4.45
CA PHE A 78 -8.96 4.60 3.19
C PHE A 78 -8.55 3.18 2.79
N MET A 79 -8.01 2.39 3.72
CA MET A 79 -7.59 1.02 3.41
C MET A 79 -8.76 0.10 3.06
N GLY A 80 -9.89 0.25 3.73
CA GLY A 80 -11.12 -0.45 3.38
C GLY A 80 -11.59 -0.14 1.97
N TYR A 81 -11.59 1.13 1.61
CA TYR A 81 -11.89 1.60 0.25
C TYR A 81 -10.89 1.04 -0.77
N LEU A 82 -9.60 1.21 -0.52
CA LEU A 82 -8.53 0.80 -1.44
C LEU A 82 -8.57 -0.70 -1.71
N LYS A 83 -8.64 -1.51 -0.66
CA LYS A 83 -8.69 -2.96 -0.78
C LYS A 83 -9.98 -3.45 -1.43
N GLY A 84 -11.11 -2.92 -1.01
CA GLY A 84 -12.42 -3.32 -1.53
C GLY A 84 -12.58 -3.01 -3.01
N LYS A 85 -12.31 -1.78 -3.41
CA LYS A 85 -12.44 -1.36 -4.80
C LYS A 85 -11.40 -2.00 -5.70
N SER A 86 -10.15 -2.08 -5.24
CA SER A 86 -9.09 -2.71 -6.03
C SER A 86 -9.36 -4.20 -6.26
N SER A 87 -9.89 -4.92 -5.27
CA SER A 87 -10.26 -6.33 -5.44
C SER A 87 -11.25 -6.52 -6.59
N LEU A 88 -12.29 -5.70 -6.63
CA LEU A 88 -13.29 -5.75 -7.70
C LEU A 88 -12.67 -5.46 -9.07
N MET A 89 -11.86 -4.43 -9.17
CA MET A 89 -11.21 -4.04 -10.42
C MET A 89 -10.18 -5.07 -10.90
N ILE A 90 -9.45 -5.66 -9.96
CA ILE A 90 -8.48 -6.73 -10.27
C ILE A 90 -9.20 -7.96 -10.82
N TYR A 91 -10.29 -8.39 -10.18
CA TYR A 91 -11.06 -9.54 -10.64
C TYR A 91 -11.78 -9.30 -11.97
N GLU A 92 -12.19 -8.07 -12.22
CA GLU A 92 -12.78 -7.68 -13.50
C GLU A 92 -11.75 -7.78 -14.64
N GLN A 93 -10.53 -7.34 -14.39
CA GLN A 93 -9.44 -7.35 -15.38
C GLN A 93 -8.75 -8.72 -15.48
N PHE A 94 -8.63 -9.44 -14.37
CA PHE A 94 -7.97 -10.75 -14.29
C PHE A 94 -8.89 -11.78 -13.65
N GLY A 95 -9.92 -12.18 -14.40
CA GLY A 95 -10.96 -13.09 -13.92
C GLY A 95 -10.45 -14.42 -13.34
N ASN A 96 -9.31 -14.90 -13.83
CA ASN A 96 -8.70 -16.16 -13.35
C ASN A 96 -8.28 -16.08 -11.88
N LEU A 97 -7.92 -14.91 -11.38
CA LEU A 97 -7.53 -14.74 -9.98
C LEU A 97 -8.71 -14.95 -9.03
N LYS A 98 -9.92 -14.70 -9.47
CA LYS A 98 -11.13 -14.89 -8.68
C LYS A 98 -11.30 -16.33 -8.22
N TYR A 99 -10.88 -17.29 -9.02
CA TYR A 99 -10.97 -18.72 -8.69
C TYR A 99 -9.86 -19.17 -7.74
N LYS A 100 -8.75 -18.45 -7.71
CA LYS A 100 -7.62 -18.75 -6.81
C LYS A 100 -7.86 -18.27 -5.38
N TYR A 101 -8.74 -17.27 -5.21
CA TYR A 101 -9.03 -16.66 -3.92
C TYR A 101 -10.48 -16.93 -3.55
N ARG A 102 -10.70 -17.95 -2.74
CA ARG A 102 -12.04 -18.29 -2.23
C ARG A 102 -12.59 -17.13 -1.41
N GLY A 103 -13.88 -16.82 -1.59
CA GLY A 103 -14.55 -15.78 -0.82
C GLY A 103 -14.36 -14.35 -1.33
N ARG A 104 -13.83 -14.18 -2.53
CA ARG A 104 -13.64 -12.87 -3.20
C ARG A 104 -12.72 -11.90 -2.46
N GLU A 105 -11.94 -12.37 -1.52
CA GLU A 105 -10.96 -11.56 -0.81
C GLU A 105 -9.59 -11.70 -1.49
N PHE A 106 -9.22 -10.68 -2.26
CA PHE A 106 -7.90 -10.64 -2.90
C PHE A 106 -6.79 -10.37 -1.90
N TRP A 107 -7.03 -9.43 -0.96
CA TRP A 107 -6.03 -8.96 -0.01
C TRP A 107 -6.09 -9.72 1.32
N CYS A 108 -4.93 -9.87 1.97
CA CYS A 108 -4.88 -10.27 3.38
C CYS A 108 -5.65 -9.29 4.25
N ARG A 109 -6.19 -9.77 5.35
CA ARG A 109 -6.72 -8.89 6.39
C ARG A 109 -5.58 -8.08 6.98
N GLY A 110 -5.89 -6.84 7.35
CA GLY A 110 -4.93 -5.97 7.99
C GLY A 110 -3.93 -5.37 7.01
N TYR A 111 -3.06 -4.58 7.57
CA TYR A 111 -2.00 -3.86 6.89
C TYR A 111 -1.04 -3.33 7.97
N TYR A 112 0.19 -3.05 7.56
CA TYR A 112 1.10 -2.30 8.41
C TYR A 112 0.96 -0.82 8.09
N VAL A 113 0.94 0.03 9.12
CA VAL A 113 0.95 1.48 8.95
C VAL A 113 1.89 2.12 9.96
N ASP A 114 2.69 3.06 9.48
CA ASP A 114 3.57 3.86 10.30
C ASP A 114 3.46 5.32 9.88
N THR A 115 3.58 6.22 10.81
CA THR A 115 3.64 7.65 10.54
C THR A 115 5.05 8.02 10.12
N VAL A 116 5.17 8.99 9.24
CA VAL A 116 6.47 9.44 8.74
C VAL A 116 6.66 10.92 9.03
N GLY A 117 7.91 11.30 9.26
CA GLY A 117 8.27 12.68 9.52
C GLY A 117 8.24 13.55 8.27
N LYS A 118 8.73 14.78 8.39
CA LYS A 118 8.68 15.78 7.33
C LYS A 118 9.57 15.47 6.13
N ASN A 119 10.62 14.65 6.30
CA ASN A 119 11.58 14.37 5.24
C ASN A 119 11.16 13.13 4.44
N LYS A 120 10.29 13.33 3.46
CA LYS A 120 9.80 12.24 2.61
C LYS A 120 10.89 11.61 1.74
N GLN A 121 11.96 12.35 1.42
CA GLN A 121 13.08 11.83 0.63
C GLN A 121 13.81 10.73 1.39
N LYS A 122 14.13 10.94 2.66
CA LYS A 122 14.77 9.92 3.51
C LYS A 122 13.88 8.69 3.67
N ILE A 123 12.59 8.89 3.73
CA ILE A 123 11.62 7.81 3.87
C ILE A 123 11.51 7.00 2.58
N ALA A 124 11.48 7.68 1.43
CA ALA A 124 11.51 7.02 0.14
C ALA A 124 12.78 6.18 -0.03
N GLU A 125 13.94 6.72 0.38
CA GLU A 125 15.20 5.99 0.40
C GLU A 125 15.16 4.77 1.33
N TYR A 126 14.56 4.92 2.51
CA TYR A 126 14.38 3.82 3.45
C TYR A 126 13.54 2.69 2.82
N ILE A 127 12.43 3.04 2.18
CA ILE A 127 11.56 2.08 1.50
C ILE A 127 12.33 1.35 0.40
N ARG A 128 13.08 2.06 -0.43
CA ARG A 128 13.91 1.46 -1.49
C ARG A 128 14.93 0.50 -0.92
N ARG A 129 15.59 0.87 0.17
CA ARG A 129 16.57 0.01 0.84
C ARG A 129 15.94 -1.28 1.36
N GLN A 130 14.76 -1.20 1.95
CA GLN A 130 13.99 -2.37 2.36
C GLN A 130 13.70 -3.31 1.18
N LEU A 131 13.35 -2.74 0.03
CA LEU A 131 13.10 -3.49 -1.18
C LEU A 131 14.33 -4.19 -1.71
N ASP A 132 15.49 -3.53 -1.66
CA ASP A 132 16.76 -4.11 -2.09
C ASP A 132 17.15 -5.28 -1.19
N GLU A 133 16.93 -5.17 0.10
CA GLU A 133 17.12 -6.27 1.04
C GLU A 133 16.20 -7.45 0.72
N ASP A 134 14.95 -7.19 0.40
CA ASP A 134 13.98 -8.21 -0.01
C ASP A 134 14.42 -8.93 -1.31
N LYS A 135 14.95 -8.19 -2.27
CA LYS A 135 15.44 -8.73 -3.54
C LYS A 135 16.63 -9.66 -3.39
N LEU A 136 17.41 -9.48 -2.34
CA LEU A 136 18.56 -10.34 -2.03
C LEU A 136 18.16 -11.66 -1.39
N GLY A 137 16.87 -11.92 -1.24
CA GLY A 137 16.34 -13.15 -0.65
C GLY A 137 16.40 -13.19 0.87
N GLU A 138 16.75 -12.08 1.47
CA GLU A 138 16.67 -11.92 2.91
C GLU A 138 15.20 -11.77 3.31
N GLN A 139 14.84 -12.33 4.44
CA GLN A 139 13.49 -12.18 4.96
C GLN A 139 13.20 -10.70 5.16
N LEU A 140 11.97 -10.30 4.89
CA LEU A 140 11.46 -8.98 5.20
C LEU A 140 11.83 -8.62 6.63
N THR A 141 12.91 -7.86 6.78
CA THR A 141 13.40 -7.49 8.10
C THR A 141 12.41 -6.60 8.84
N MET A 142 11.59 -5.85 8.09
CA MET A 142 10.50 -5.06 8.61
C MET A 142 9.39 -5.94 9.20
N PHE A 143 9.26 -7.16 8.73
CA PHE A 143 8.26 -8.12 9.15
C PHE A 143 8.94 -9.39 9.66
N GLY A 144 9.69 -9.28 10.73
CA GLY A 144 10.18 -10.46 11.45
C GLY A 144 9.00 -11.38 11.76
N LYS A 145 9.26 -12.63 12.09
CA LYS A 145 8.21 -13.62 12.36
C LYS A 145 7.14 -13.13 13.33
N ASP A 146 7.52 -12.21 14.22
CA ASP A 146 6.64 -11.66 15.25
C ASP A 146 6.02 -10.31 14.87
N ASP A 147 6.59 -9.63 13.87
CA ASP A 147 6.16 -8.29 13.43
C ASP A 147 5.46 -8.29 12.07
N ASP A 148 5.11 -9.45 11.55
CA ASP A 148 4.43 -9.57 10.27
C ASP A 148 3.03 -8.93 10.37
N PRO A 149 2.78 -7.78 9.72
CA PRO A 149 1.49 -7.09 9.79
C PRO A 149 0.36 -7.91 9.17
N PHE A 150 0.71 -8.95 8.42
CA PHE A 150 -0.25 -9.80 7.73
C PHE A 150 -0.57 -11.08 8.50
N LYS A 151 0.07 -11.30 9.63
CA LYS A 151 -0.33 -12.36 10.56
C LYS A 151 -1.50 -11.90 11.39
N GLY A 152 -2.68 -12.03 10.89
CA GLY A 152 -3.96 -11.87 11.57
C GLY A 152 -3.97 -10.95 12.78
N GLY A 153 -4.78 -9.91 12.70
CA GLY A 153 -4.84 -8.79 13.58
C GLY A 153 -4.52 -9.02 15.05
N ARG A 154 -3.69 -8.20 15.46
CA ARG A 154 -3.81 -7.70 16.82
C ARG A 154 -4.93 -6.66 16.86
#